data_790991ac15d60dae7a3561e443c8d44c
#
_entry.id   790991ac15d60dae7a3561e443c8d44c
#
_cell.length_a   1.000
_cell.length_b   1.000
_cell.length_c   1.000
_cell.angle_alpha   90.00
_cell.angle_beta   90.00
_cell.angle_gamma   90.00
#
_symmetry.space_group_name_H-M   'P 1'
#
loop_
_entity.id
_entity.type
_entity.pdbx_description
1 polymer ?
#
loop_
_entity_poly.entity_id
_entity_poly.type
_entity_poly.pdbx_seq_one_letter_code
_entity_poly.pdbx_strand_id
1 'polypeptide(L)'
;MNLRDTSKLLYQLKLANQKMTTLFEQDTGFSITRYELMLFLRESGPCSQTVLQTQLQIDSAAVTRHLKILEEEQYVTRERNQDNQREVFVKVTEKAKSALAHCETEHERAQANHFPNPTHYSIVD
;
A
#
# COMPACT_ATOMS: atom_id res chain seq x y z
N MET A 1 30.07 8.54 11.73
CA MET A 1 29.99 8.60 10.26
C MET A 1 29.98 10.07 9.87
N ASN A 2 30.83 10.45 8.93
CA ASN A 2 30.89 11.85 8.51
C ASN A 2 29.72 12.18 7.54
N LEU A 3 29.58 13.48 7.23
CA LEU A 3 28.45 13.94 6.39
C LEU A 3 28.52 13.33 4.99
N ARG A 4 29.72 13.18 4.43
CA ARG A 4 29.89 12.60 3.09
C ARG A 4 29.39 11.16 3.06
N ASP A 5 29.77 10.36 4.04
CA ASP A 5 29.34 8.95 4.11
C ASP A 5 27.83 8.86 4.35
N THR A 6 27.29 9.72 5.19
CA THR A 6 25.85 9.80 5.42
C THR A 6 25.11 10.11 4.13
N SER A 7 25.58 11.08 3.38
CA SER A 7 24.99 11.48 2.10
C SER A 7 25.01 10.32 1.10
N LYS A 8 26.14 9.62 0.99
CA LYS A 8 26.25 8.47 0.08
C LYS A 8 25.26 7.38 0.43
N LEU A 9 25.17 7.05 1.72
CA LEU A 9 24.23 6.02 2.19
C LEU A 9 22.79 6.39 1.88
N LEU A 10 22.41 7.62 2.21
CA LEU A 10 21.04 8.08 1.96
C LEU A 10 20.72 8.08 0.47
N TYR A 11 21.65 8.46 -0.38
CA TYR A 11 21.41 8.48 -1.81
C TYR A 11 21.24 7.06 -2.36
N GLN A 12 22.07 6.10 -1.88
CA GLN A 12 21.93 4.71 -2.28
C GLN A 12 20.60 4.12 -1.82
N LEU A 13 20.16 4.46 -0.59
CA LEU A 13 18.85 4.04 -0.11
C LEU A 13 17.73 4.61 -0.98
N LYS A 14 17.85 5.87 -1.38
CA LYS A 14 16.89 6.50 -2.27
C LYS A 14 16.78 5.75 -3.60
N LEU A 15 17.92 5.43 -4.22
CA LEU A 15 17.94 4.72 -5.49
C LEU A 15 17.35 3.31 -5.37
N ALA A 16 17.72 2.59 -4.30
CA ALA A 16 17.20 1.25 -4.04
C ALA A 16 15.68 1.30 -3.82
N ASN A 17 15.20 2.29 -3.06
CA ASN A 17 13.78 2.46 -2.81
C ASN A 17 13.02 2.74 -4.12
N GLN A 18 13.55 3.61 -4.98
CA GLN A 18 12.92 3.91 -6.26
C GLN A 18 12.81 2.65 -7.13
N LYS A 19 13.87 1.87 -7.19
CA LYS A 19 13.89 0.64 -7.98
C LYS A 19 12.88 -0.38 -7.46
N MET A 20 12.89 -0.61 -6.16
CA MET A 20 11.98 -1.59 -5.55
C MET A 20 10.52 -1.16 -5.68
N THR A 21 10.25 0.13 -5.50
CA THR A 21 8.91 0.68 -5.64
C THR A 21 8.42 0.52 -7.08
N THR A 22 9.27 0.82 -8.06
CA THR A 22 8.91 0.65 -9.48
C THR A 22 8.56 -0.81 -9.79
N LEU A 23 9.37 -1.75 -9.31
CA LEU A 23 9.10 -3.18 -9.51
C LEU A 23 7.79 -3.60 -8.87
N PHE A 24 7.53 -3.13 -7.65
CA PHE A 24 6.28 -3.42 -6.95
C PHE A 24 5.08 -2.91 -7.74
N GLU A 25 5.16 -1.68 -8.25
CA GLU A 25 4.05 -1.07 -8.98
C GLU A 25 3.81 -1.75 -10.32
N GLN A 26 4.88 -2.20 -10.97
CA GLN A 26 4.74 -2.98 -12.20
C GLN A 26 4.09 -4.35 -11.93
N ASP A 27 4.48 -5.00 -10.84
CA ASP A 27 3.95 -6.32 -10.50
C ASP A 27 2.49 -6.28 -10.06
N THR A 28 2.13 -5.30 -9.25
CA THR A 28 0.77 -5.23 -8.67
C THR A 28 -0.20 -4.40 -9.49
N GLY A 29 0.31 -3.45 -10.27
CA GLY A 29 -0.53 -2.48 -10.96
C GLY A 29 -1.01 -1.34 -10.06
N PHE A 30 -0.55 -1.30 -8.81
CA PHE A 30 -0.95 -0.27 -7.84
C PHE A 30 0.24 0.55 -7.39
N SER A 31 0.02 1.84 -7.13
CA SER A 31 1.04 2.62 -6.42
C SER A 31 1.19 2.06 -5.01
N ILE A 32 2.40 2.15 -4.46
CA ILE A 32 2.67 1.60 -3.12
C ILE A 32 1.78 2.26 -2.06
N THR A 33 1.54 3.56 -2.16
CA THR A 33 0.71 4.28 -1.20
C THR A 33 -0.75 3.83 -1.27
N ARG A 34 -1.31 3.70 -2.48
CA ARG A 34 -2.69 3.23 -2.63
C ARG A 34 -2.84 1.77 -2.22
N TYR A 35 -1.82 0.96 -2.48
CA TYR A 35 -1.83 -0.44 -2.03
C TYR A 35 -1.89 -0.51 -0.50
N GLU A 36 -1.01 0.24 0.18
CA GLU A 36 -1.02 0.29 1.65
C GLU A 36 -2.34 0.80 2.20
N LEU A 37 -2.93 1.80 1.54
CA LEU A 37 -4.23 2.35 1.94
C LEU A 37 -5.31 1.27 1.88
N MET A 38 -5.36 0.51 0.79
CA MET A 38 -6.35 -0.56 0.64
C MET A 38 -6.12 -1.70 1.65
N LEU A 39 -4.86 -2.06 1.89
CA LEU A 39 -4.52 -3.08 2.88
C LEU A 39 -4.98 -2.67 4.27
N PHE A 40 -4.73 -1.43 4.65
CA PHE A 40 -5.15 -0.94 5.96
C PHE A 40 -6.67 -1.02 6.11
N LEU A 41 -7.41 -0.61 5.09
CA LEU A 41 -8.87 -0.68 5.11
C LEU A 41 -9.37 -2.12 5.15
N ARG A 42 -8.70 -3.04 4.46
CA ARG A 42 -9.07 -4.46 4.50
C ARG A 42 -8.88 -5.05 5.88
N GLU A 43 -7.78 -4.69 6.54
CA GLU A 43 -7.42 -5.24 7.84
C GLU A 43 -8.21 -4.62 8.99
N SER A 44 -8.40 -3.31 8.97
CA SER A 44 -9.01 -2.59 10.09
C SER A 44 -10.49 -2.31 9.91
N GLY A 45 -11.02 -2.43 8.67
CA GLY A 45 -12.39 -2.07 8.36
C GLY A 45 -12.54 -0.58 8.08
N PRO A 46 -13.77 -0.11 7.86
CA PRO A 46 -14.01 1.28 7.51
C PRO A 46 -13.45 2.24 8.55
N CYS A 47 -12.88 3.34 8.07
CA CYS A 47 -12.30 4.36 8.97
C CYS A 47 -12.40 5.74 8.32
N SER A 48 -12.13 6.78 9.10
CA SER A 48 -12.16 8.15 8.62
C SER A 48 -10.92 8.48 7.80
N GLN A 49 -11.02 9.53 6.98
CA GLN A 49 -9.85 10.02 6.24
C GLN A 49 -8.74 10.50 7.18
N THR A 50 -9.11 11.02 8.35
CA THR A 50 -8.13 11.46 9.35
C THR A 50 -7.30 10.28 9.84
N VAL A 51 -7.91 9.12 10.06
CA VAL A 51 -7.20 7.92 10.47
C VAL A 51 -6.23 7.48 9.38
N LEU A 52 -6.66 7.52 8.11
CA LEU A 52 -5.79 7.16 7.00
C LEU A 52 -4.57 8.09 6.90
N GLN A 53 -4.80 9.39 7.12
CA GLN A 53 -3.73 10.37 7.12
C GLN A 53 -2.65 10.02 8.16
N THR A 54 -3.07 9.67 9.35
CA THR A 54 -2.18 9.29 10.44
C THR A 54 -1.45 7.97 10.13
N GLN A 55 -2.18 6.97 9.67
CA GLN A 55 -1.61 5.65 9.39
C GLN A 55 -0.60 5.69 8.25
N LEU A 56 -0.89 6.42 7.20
CA LEU A 56 -0.03 6.50 6.04
C LEU A 56 1.05 7.58 6.18
N GLN A 57 0.94 8.42 7.20
CA GLN A 57 1.87 9.53 7.45
C GLN A 57 2.02 10.45 6.23
N ILE A 58 0.89 10.77 5.62
CA ILE A 58 0.84 11.72 4.51
C ILE A 58 -0.18 12.81 4.85
N ASP A 59 -0.14 13.92 4.13
CA ASP A 59 -1.02 15.03 4.42
C ASP A 59 -2.44 14.79 3.89
N SER A 60 -3.36 15.64 4.33
CA SER A 60 -4.77 15.55 3.98
C SER A 60 -5.01 15.64 2.46
N ALA A 61 -4.27 16.50 1.79
CA ALA A 61 -4.41 16.67 0.34
C ALA A 61 -3.99 15.41 -0.40
N ALA A 62 -2.92 14.76 0.05
CA ALA A 62 -2.46 13.50 -0.54
C ALA A 62 -3.49 12.38 -0.34
N VAL A 63 -4.06 12.26 0.86
CA VAL A 63 -5.11 11.27 1.13
C VAL A 63 -6.28 11.49 0.18
N THR A 64 -6.74 12.73 0.08
CA THR A 64 -7.87 13.08 -0.79
C THR A 64 -7.60 12.68 -2.25
N ARG A 65 -6.39 12.98 -2.73
CA ARG A 65 -6.00 12.64 -4.10
C ARG A 65 -5.99 11.14 -4.34
N HIS A 66 -5.40 10.37 -3.43
CA HIS A 66 -5.36 8.91 -3.56
C HIS A 66 -6.75 8.30 -3.49
N LEU A 67 -7.60 8.80 -2.59
CA LEU A 67 -8.97 8.30 -2.46
C LEU A 67 -9.79 8.59 -3.71
N LYS A 68 -9.60 9.77 -4.31
CA LYS A 68 -10.31 10.11 -5.54
C LYS A 68 -9.99 9.12 -6.65
N ILE A 69 -8.71 8.77 -6.81
CA ILE A 69 -8.27 7.80 -7.82
C ILE A 69 -8.89 6.43 -7.54
N LEU A 70 -8.81 5.97 -6.29
CA LEU A 70 -9.36 4.67 -5.91
C LEU A 70 -10.88 4.62 -6.05
N GLU A 71 -11.56 5.72 -5.76
CA GLU A 71 -13.01 5.79 -5.90
C GLU A 71 -13.42 5.72 -7.37
N GLU A 72 -12.71 6.45 -8.24
CA GLU A 72 -12.96 6.43 -9.68
C GLU A 72 -12.77 5.02 -10.26
N GLU A 73 -11.81 4.27 -9.72
CA GLU A 73 -11.55 2.90 -10.14
C GLU A 73 -12.40 1.86 -9.39
N GLN A 74 -13.28 2.32 -8.52
CA GLN A 74 -14.23 1.49 -7.77
C GLN A 74 -13.55 0.54 -6.75
N TYR A 75 -12.41 0.94 -6.23
CA TYR A 75 -11.73 0.18 -5.18
C TYR A 75 -12.13 0.61 -3.79
N VAL A 76 -12.61 1.85 -3.63
CA VAL A 76 -13.12 2.34 -2.34
C VAL A 76 -14.43 3.08 -2.55
N THR A 77 -15.20 3.18 -1.46
CA THR A 77 -16.36 4.08 -1.38
C THR A 77 -16.11 5.05 -0.24
N ARG A 78 -16.66 6.25 -0.38
CA ARG A 78 -16.59 7.28 0.64
C ARG A 78 -17.99 7.71 1.01
N GLU A 79 -18.26 7.77 2.31
CA GLU A 79 -19.56 8.18 2.81
C GLU A 79 -19.36 9.16 3.96
N ARG A 80 -20.19 10.20 4.01
CA ARG A 80 -20.19 11.09 5.14
C ARG A 80 -20.83 10.40 6.34
N ASN A 81 -20.24 10.60 7.52
CA ASN A 81 -20.78 10.10 8.75
C ASN A 81 -22.13 10.77 9.01
N GLN A 82 -23.19 9.99 9.25
CA GLN A 82 -24.51 10.54 9.51
C GLN A 82 -24.57 11.33 10.81
N ASP A 83 -23.78 10.93 11.81
CA ASP A 83 -23.73 11.60 13.09
C ASP A 83 -22.80 12.82 13.07
N ASN A 84 -21.80 12.82 12.21
CA ASN A 84 -20.86 13.92 12.05
C ASN A 84 -20.60 14.16 10.56
N GLN A 85 -21.29 15.10 9.99
CA GLN A 85 -21.23 15.42 8.56
C GLN A 85 -19.85 15.87 8.09
N ARG A 86 -18.95 16.20 9.01
CA ARG A 86 -17.59 16.65 8.68
C ARG A 86 -16.64 15.49 8.45
N GLU A 87 -16.96 14.32 8.97
CA GLU A 87 -16.11 13.15 8.78
C GLU A 87 -16.55 12.37 7.55
N VAL A 88 -15.55 11.94 6.78
CA VAL A 88 -15.75 11.07 5.64
C VAL A 88 -15.17 9.71 5.99
N PHE A 89 -16.01 8.69 5.96
CA PHE A 89 -15.59 7.30 6.17
C PHE A 89 -15.28 6.64 4.84
N VAL A 90 -14.25 5.82 4.84
CA VAL A 90 -13.74 5.13 3.68
C VAL A 90 -13.82 3.63 3.91
N LYS A 91 -14.24 2.91 2.88
CA LYS A 91 -14.42 1.48 2.92
C LYS A 91 -13.88 0.87 1.62
N VAL A 92 -13.21 -0.29 1.72
CA VAL A 92 -12.82 -1.03 0.52
C VAL A 92 -14.01 -1.79 -0.06
N THR A 93 -14.03 -1.92 -1.37
CA THR A 93 -15.05 -2.69 -2.08
C THR A 93 -14.63 -4.15 -2.19
N GLU A 94 -15.59 -5.00 -2.60
CA GLU A 94 -15.26 -6.40 -2.90
C GLU A 94 -14.28 -6.51 -4.07
N LYS A 95 -14.39 -5.59 -5.03
CA LYS A 95 -13.42 -5.52 -6.13
C LYS A 95 -12.00 -5.31 -5.61
N ALA A 96 -11.81 -4.42 -4.63
CA ALA A 96 -10.52 -4.16 -4.02
C ALA A 96 -9.99 -5.40 -3.31
N LYS A 97 -10.84 -6.07 -2.53
CA LYS A 97 -10.45 -7.28 -1.81
C LYS A 97 -10.01 -8.38 -2.77
N SER A 98 -10.73 -8.55 -3.87
CA SER A 98 -10.37 -9.52 -4.90
C SER A 98 -9.05 -9.17 -5.58
N ALA A 99 -8.84 -7.89 -5.89
CA ALA A 99 -7.60 -7.44 -6.51
C ALA A 99 -6.39 -7.66 -5.59
N LEU A 100 -6.54 -7.36 -4.31
CA LEU A 100 -5.48 -7.59 -3.34
C LEU A 100 -5.15 -9.08 -3.19
N ALA A 101 -6.17 -9.92 -3.12
CA ALA A 101 -5.99 -11.36 -3.03
C ALA A 101 -5.30 -11.90 -4.29
N HIS A 102 -5.64 -11.38 -5.46
CA HIS A 102 -4.99 -11.76 -6.71
C HIS A 102 -3.51 -11.39 -6.71
N CYS A 103 -3.18 -10.18 -6.28
CA CYS A 103 -1.79 -9.73 -6.18
C CYS A 103 -0.99 -10.64 -5.24
N GLU A 104 -1.57 -10.99 -4.10
CA GLU A 104 -0.92 -11.87 -3.13
C GLU A 104 -0.66 -13.26 -3.72
N THR A 105 -1.64 -13.82 -4.40
CA THR A 105 -1.53 -15.14 -5.03
C THR A 105 -0.47 -15.13 -6.13
N GLU A 106 -0.47 -14.11 -6.99
CA GLU A 106 0.50 -14.00 -8.08
C GLU A 106 1.91 -13.82 -7.56
N HIS A 107 2.07 -13.07 -6.48
CA HIS A 107 3.38 -12.87 -5.86
C HIS A 107 3.91 -14.17 -5.27
N GLU A 108 3.07 -14.93 -4.58
CA GLU A 108 3.45 -16.24 -4.04
C GLU A 108 3.81 -17.21 -5.15
N ARG A 109 3.05 -17.21 -6.23
CA ARG A 109 3.31 -18.07 -7.39
C ARG A 109 4.64 -17.74 -8.05
N ALA A 110 4.94 -16.46 -8.22
CA ALA A 110 6.20 -16.00 -8.80
C ALA A 110 7.38 -16.41 -7.91
N GLN A 111 7.24 -16.30 -6.60
CA GLN A 111 8.29 -16.72 -5.67
C GLN A 111 8.49 -18.24 -5.71
N ALA A 112 7.42 -19.00 -5.78
CA ALA A 112 7.50 -20.46 -5.87
C ALA A 112 8.21 -20.90 -7.15
N ASN A 113 8.06 -20.15 -8.25
CA ASN A 113 8.72 -20.46 -9.51
C ASN A 113 10.20 -20.08 -9.53
N HIS A 114 10.59 -19.07 -8.78
CA HIS A 114 11.97 -18.58 -8.76
C HIS A 114 12.80 -19.22 -7.66
N PHE A 115 12.18 -19.62 -6.59
CA PHE A 115 12.87 -20.17 -5.43
C PHE A 115 12.28 -21.54 -5.11
N PRO A 116 13.11 -22.54 -4.86
CA PRO A 116 12.61 -23.82 -4.42
C PRO A 116 11.90 -23.65 -3.08
N ASN A 117 11.16 -24.63 -2.67
CA ASN A 117 10.27 -24.63 -1.53
C ASN A 117 10.73 -23.68 -0.40
N PRO A 118 9.90 -22.69 0.00
CA PRO A 118 10.26 -21.73 1.05
C PRO A 118 10.68 -22.37 2.37
N THR A 119 10.23 -23.58 2.67
CA THR A 119 10.62 -24.26 3.90
C THR A 119 12.10 -24.57 3.96
N HIS A 120 12.79 -24.61 2.83
CA HIS A 120 14.23 -24.78 2.79
C HIS A 120 14.97 -23.57 3.36
N TYR A 121 14.35 -22.41 3.32
CA TYR A 121 14.95 -21.20 3.83
C TYR A 121 14.66 -21.00 5.31
N SER A 122 13.52 -21.50 5.78
CA SER A 122 13.16 -21.40 7.19
C SER A 122 14.04 -22.27 8.07
N ILE A 123 14.62 -23.31 7.52
CA ILE A 123 15.53 -24.21 8.25
C ILE A 123 16.83 -23.49 8.62
N VAL A 124 17.19 -22.50 7.86
CA VAL A 124 18.42 -21.76 8.06
C VAL A 124 18.35 -20.88 9.32
N ASP A 125 17.16 -20.60 9.75
CA ASP A 125 16.93 -19.81 10.97
C ASP A 125 17.40 -20.58 12.25
#